data_0f3532adae674c1a4648d5624608461d
#
_entry.id   0f3532adae674c1a4648d5624608461d
#
_cell.length_a   1.000
_cell.length_b   1.000
_cell.length_c   1.000
_cell.angle_alpha   90.00
_cell.angle_beta   90.00
_cell.angle_gamma   90.00
#
_symmetry.space_group_name_H-M   'P 1'
#
loop_
_entity.id
_entity.type
_entity.pdbx_description
1 polymer ?
#
loop_
_entity_poly.entity_id
_entity_poly.type
_entity_poly.pdbx_seq_one_letter_code
_entity_poly.pdbx_strand_id
1 'polypeptide(L)' 'MGEIEHESVVGKSAHVTVGIPGGEKPGEVLIQIWGGSQSFIAYCDQPVSVGTQVVVVTDRGARALSVAPL' A
#
# COMPACT_ATOMS: atom_id res chain seq x y z
N MET A 1 -26.93 1.56 -6.67
CA MET A 1 -26.46 1.51 -6.52
C MET A 1 -25.80 1.21 -6.34
N GLY A 2 -26.07 1.16 -6.36
CA GLY A 2 -25.31 0.64 -6.27
C GLY A 2 -24.00 0.72 -6.21
N GLU A 3 -23.64 1.46 -6.08
CA GLU A 3 -22.45 1.61 -6.02
C GLU A 3 -21.91 0.94 -4.95
N ILE A 4 -21.07 0.12 -5.18
CA ILE A 4 -20.43 -0.56 -4.22
C ILE A 4 -19.46 0.30 -3.57
N GLU A 5 -19.44 0.33 -2.32
CA GLU A 5 -18.55 1.08 -1.70
C GLU A 5 -17.29 0.49 -1.74
N HIS A 6 -16.27 1.11 -2.13
CA HIS A 6 -14.96 0.61 -2.07
C HIS A 6 -14.45 0.90 -0.72
N GLU A 7 -13.97 -0.08 -0.06
CA GLU A 7 -13.39 0.12 1.21
C GLU A 7 -12.14 0.93 1.01
N SER A 8 -11.97 2.02 1.69
CA SER A 8 -10.79 2.83 1.55
C SER A 8 -9.61 2.11 2.15
N VAL A 9 -8.47 2.14 1.50
CA VAL A 9 -7.28 1.54 2.06
C VAL A 9 -6.45 2.53 2.86
N VAL A 10 -6.78 3.80 2.80
CA VAL A 10 -6.04 4.81 3.56
C VAL A 10 -6.22 4.53 5.04
N GLY A 11 -5.12 4.51 5.77
CA GLY A 11 -5.14 4.22 7.20
C GLY A 11 -4.95 2.76 7.53
N LYS A 12 -4.98 1.86 6.54
CA LYS A 12 -4.79 0.46 6.81
C LYS A 12 -3.33 0.14 6.81
N SER A 13 -2.97 -0.89 7.54
CA SER A 13 -1.58 -1.35 7.52
C SER A 13 -1.38 -2.27 6.34
N ALA A 14 -0.18 -2.36 5.87
CA ALA A 14 0.19 -3.18 4.75
C ALA A 14 1.54 -3.81 5.02
N HIS A 15 1.87 -4.83 4.24
CA HIS A 15 3.08 -5.59 4.43
C HIS A 15 3.90 -5.47 3.16
N VAL A 16 5.13 -5.06 3.25
CA VAL A 16 5.97 -4.85 2.07
C VAL A 16 6.41 -6.20 1.54
N THR A 17 6.06 -6.50 0.30
CA THR A 17 6.42 -7.75 -0.33
C THR A 17 7.53 -7.57 -1.38
N VAL A 18 7.67 -6.36 -1.93
CA VAL A 18 8.79 -6.03 -2.79
C VAL A 18 9.35 -4.74 -2.21
N GLY A 19 10.62 -4.73 -1.88
CA GLY A 19 11.22 -3.59 -1.20
C GLY A 19 11.00 -2.29 -1.95
N ILE A 20 10.82 -1.21 -1.22
CA ILE A 20 10.62 0.10 -1.79
C ILE A 20 11.95 0.81 -1.75
N PRO A 21 12.52 1.15 -2.90
CA PRO A 21 13.82 1.82 -2.88
C PRO A 21 13.77 3.24 -2.33
N GLY A 22 12.62 3.87 -2.44
CA GLY A 22 12.48 5.24 -1.95
C GLY A 22 12.35 6.23 -3.09
N GLY A 23 11.98 7.43 -2.77
CA GLY A 23 11.83 8.48 -3.74
C GLY A 23 10.73 8.15 -4.72
N GLU A 24 11.05 8.16 -5.99
CA GLU A 24 10.04 7.89 -6.99
C GLU A 24 10.01 6.47 -7.47
N LYS A 25 10.81 5.61 -6.85
CA LYS A 25 10.84 4.22 -7.25
C LYS A 25 9.97 3.41 -6.30
N PRO A 26 9.00 2.68 -6.82
CA PRO A 26 8.07 1.96 -5.95
C PRO A 26 8.50 0.54 -5.64
N GLY A 27 7.88 -0.02 -4.65
CA GLY A 27 7.89 -1.45 -4.39
C GLY A 27 6.47 -1.94 -4.42
N GLU A 28 6.18 -2.98 -3.66
CA GLU A 28 4.84 -3.53 -3.60
C GLU A 28 4.49 -3.89 -2.19
N VAL A 29 3.23 -3.75 -1.87
CA VAL A 29 2.71 -4.12 -0.56
C VAL A 29 1.48 -4.99 -0.72
N LEU A 30 1.21 -5.78 0.30
CA LEU A 30 0.04 -6.62 0.33
C LEU A 30 -0.86 -6.11 1.43
N ILE A 31 -2.13 -5.90 1.11
CA ILE A 31 -3.10 -5.44 2.08
C ILE A 31 -4.18 -6.50 2.19
N GLN A 32 -4.54 -6.84 3.43
CA GLN A 32 -5.65 -7.73 3.62
C GLN A 32 -6.90 -6.94 3.64
N ILE A 33 -7.78 -7.17 2.69
CA ILE A 33 -9.05 -6.49 2.65
C ILE A 33 -10.09 -7.55 2.42
N TRP A 34 -11.34 -7.18 2.51
CA TRP A 34 -12.46 -8.03 2.36
C TRP A 34 -12.22 -9.28 1.62
N GLY A 35 -12.21 -10.35 2.28
CA GLY A 35 -12.18 -11.65 1.65
C GLY A 35 -10.86 -12.07 1.07
N GLY A 36 -9.81 -11.35 1.30
CA GLY A 36 -8.52 -11.79 0.79
C GLY A 36 -7.46 -10.74 0.85
N SER A 37 -6.40 -10.94 0.09
CA SER A 37 -5.29 -10.03 0.06
C SER A 37 -5.15 -9.45 -1.32
N GLN A 38 -4.70 -8.22 -1.41
CA GLN A 38 -4.48 -7.59 -2.70
C GLN A 38 -3.14 -6.90 -2.70
N SER A 39 -2.44 -6.98 -3.83
CA SER A 39 -1.16 -6.32 -3.99
C SER A 39 -1.35 -4.95 -4.59
N PHE A 40 -0.58 -4.01 -4.11
CA PHE A 40 -0.61 -2.64 -4.62
C PHE A 40 0.80 -2.17 -4.83
N ILE A 41 0.99 -1.25 -5.76
CA ILE A 41 2.25 -0.57 -5.93
C ILE A 41 2.38 0.44 -4.83
N ALA A 42 3.51 0.55 -4.19
CA ALA A 42 3.68 1.41 -3.04
C ALA A 42 4.90 2.31 -3.15
N TYR A 43 4.71 3.57 -2.83
CA TYR A 43 5.77 4.55 -2.84
C TYR A 43 6.03 5.03 -1.43
N CYS A 44 7.26 5.30 -1.12
CA CYS A 44 7.64 5.87 0.17
C CYS A 44 8.86 6.73 -0.06
N ASP A 45 9.00 7.82 0.67
CA ASP A 45 10.14 8.70 0.50
C ASP A 45 11.44 8.03 0.88
N GLN A 46 11.40 7.11 1.79
CA GLN A 46 12.62 6.46 2.24
C GLN A 46 12.56 4.99 1.91
N PRO A 47 13.70 4.32 1.86
CA PRO A 47 13.71 2.89 1.54
C PRO A 47 12.98 2.09 2.62
N VAL A 48 12.26 1.08 2.18
CA VAL A 48 11.54 0.20 3.11
C VAL A 48 11.80 -1.23 2.68
N SER A 49 12.26 -2.05 3.61
CA SER A 49 12.62 -3.44 3.30
C SER A 49 11.41 -4.35 3.23
N VAL A 50 11.58 -5.45 2.51
CA VAL A 50 10.59 -6.51 2.49
C VAL A 50 10.32 -6.96 3.92
N GLY A 51 9.09 -7.19 4.24
CA GLY A 51 8.68 -7.66 5.56
C GLY A 51 8.30 -6.56 6.52
N THR A 52 8.55 -5.32 6.15
CA THR A 52 8.23 -4.20 7.02
C THR A 52 6.73 -3.92 6.94
N GLN A 53 6.16 -3.55 8.07
CA GLN A 53 4.78 -3.11 8.06
C GLN A 53 4.74 -1.61 7.87
N VAL A 54 3.81 -1.15 7.07
CA VAL A 54 3.66 0.27 6.76
C VAL A 54 2.18 0.62 6.88
N VAL A 55 1.89 1.90 6.90
CA VAL A 55 0.51 2.37 6.89
C VAL A 55 0.28 3.11 5.59
N VAL A 56 -0.89 2.95 5.01
CA VAL A 56 -1.24 3.62 3.77
C VAL A 56 -1.63 5.05 4.09
N VAL A 57 -0.94 5.99 3.47
CA VAL A 57 -1.17 7.41 3.72
C VAL A 57 -2.08 8.00 2.65
N THR A 58 -1.87 7.65 1.42
CA THR A 58 -2.63 8.21 0.32
C THR A 58 -2.88 7.16 -0.76
N ASP A 59 -4.05 7.18 -1.34
CA ASP A 59 -4.36 6.33 -2.46
C ASP A 59 -4.13 7.17 -3.71
N ARG A 60 -3.18 6.76 -4.54
CA ARG A 60 -2.81 7.52 -5.72
C ARG A 60 -3.64 7.12 -6.93
N GLY A 61 -4.47 6.13 -6.79
CA GLY A 61 -5.25 5.61 -7.92
C GLY A 61 -4.43 4.57 -8.68
N ALA A 62 -5.07 3.86 -9.55
CA ALA A 62 -4.42 2.85 -10.40
C ALA A 62 -3.64 1.82 -9.58
N ARG A 63 -4.16 1.49 -8.43
CA ARG A 63 -3.56 0.50 -7.54
C ARG A 63 -2.18 0.94 -7.05
N ALA A 64 -1.96 2.22 -6.91
CA ALA A 64 -0.73 2.76 -6.38
C ALA A 64 -1.02 3.54 -5.12
N LEU A 65 -0.17 3.41 -4.13
CA LEU A 65 -0.38 4.00 -2.83
C LEU A 65 0.88 4.71 -2.37
N SER A 66 0.72 5.68 -1.50
CA SER A 66 1.85 6.23 -0.76
C SER A 66 1.76 5.65 0.63
N VAL A 67 2.84 5.18 1.17
CA VAL A 67 2.87 4.54 2.48
C VAL A 67 3.96 5.14 3.35
N ALA A 68 3.86 4.89 4.64
CA ALA A 68 4.89 5.31 5.58
C ALA A 68 5.16 4.17 6.55
N PRO A 69 6.37 4.03 7.06
CA PRO A 69 6.65 2.96 8.01
C PRO A 69 5.82 3.17 9.28
N LEU A 70 5.43 2.10 9.90
CA LEU A 70 4.68 2.13 11.13
C LEU A 70 5.58 2.43 12.30
#